data_8312aae537b1147b41e89943fef2d5bf
#
_entry.id   8312aae537b1147b41e89943fef2d5bf
#
_cell.length_a   1.000
_cell.length_b   1.000
_cell.length_c   1.000
_cell.angle_alpha   90.00
_cell.angle_beta   90.00
_cell.angle_gamma   90.00
#
_symmetry.space_group_name_H-M   'P 1'
#
loop_
_entity.id
_entity.type
_entity.pdbx_description
1 polymer ?
#
loop_
_entity_poly.entity_id
_entity_poly.type
_entity_poly.pdbx_seq_one_letter_code
_entity_poly.pdbx_strand_id
1 'polypeptide(L)'
;MTAIKRCCALALAVLMILTALPVTAFAETAAHETNASLHETTLDGIANDITRQVLRSSQKDGERIQMENTAKLDDSDEVEIIVVVNDSVADPDSRAQVNALLRTQKSALAQIERALDTKVEPQRQYTTLLNGFSATVTYGQYKAIRRLDCVQSAFISPTFELLPDTANSNKMIGGGSYNTTGFTGEGMLVAILDTGVDMGHEVFKAAPKSPSLTQEKLRTLLETYDFQVESIIKGISVSNLYYSAKIPFQFDYGDKDKDGNPGEKGSHGTHVASTAAGNVGVNDAVMGVAPQAQIINMNVFKSSGGASYSDILAALEDCILLGVDVANLSLGSGCGYIDYDSEDAFTKSLLDVFERTGESGVSLAVAAGNAYNAAYGDAFGGKALASNPDYGLVSEPSTYGESLSVAAVSNGVVK
;
A
#
# COMPACT_ATOMS: atom_id res chain seq x y z
N MET A 1 -25.23 2.80 15.95
CA MET A 1 -24.34 2.63 17.13
C MET A 1 -22.87 2.45 16.77
N THR A 2 -22.49 2.26 15.51
CA THR A 2 -21.10 2.01 15.07
C THR A 2 -20.26 3.28 14.89
N ALA A 3 -20.84 4.39 14.44
CA ALA A 3 -20.11 5.65 14.20
C ALA A 3 -19.63 6.33 15.50
N ILE A 4 -20.40 6.25 16.58
CA ILE A 4 -20.05 6.89 17.85
C ILE A 4 -18.85 6.21 18.54
N LYS A 5 -18.69 4.89 18.37
CA LYS A 5 -17.54 4.17 18.95
C LYS A 5 -16.22 4.48 18.24
N ARG A 6 -16.27 4.78 16.94
CA ARG A 6 -15.08 5.15 16.13
C ARG A 6 -14.62 6.59 16.45
N CYS A 7 -15.54 7.54 16.66
CA CYS A 7 -15.19 8.90 17.08
C CYS A 7 -14.57 8.96 18.49
N CYS A 8 -15.00 8.10 19.43
CA CYS A 8 -14.40 8.06 20.76
C CYS A 8 -12.96 7.50 20.77
N ALA A 9 -12.65 6.54 19.92
CA ALA A 9 -11.29 5.99 19.81
C ALA A 9 -10.30 7.01 19.20
N LEU A 10 -10.73 7.76 18.18
CA LEU A 10 -9.91 8.81 17.58
C LEU A 10 -9.69 9.99 18.56
N ALA A 11 -10.72 10.39 19.28
CA ALA A 11 -10.62 11.46 20.28
C ALA A 11 -9.69 11.10 21.45
N LEU A 12 -9.64 9.83 21.87
CA LEU A 12 -8.74 9.38 22.93
C LEU A 12 -7.28 9.36 22.44
N ALA A 13 -7.02 8.97 21.20
CA ALA A 13 -5.67 8.96 20.63
C ALA A 13 -5.10 10.38 20.51
N VAL A 14 -5.89 11.34 20.06
CA VAL A 14 -5.48 12.75 19.96
C VAL A 14 -5.28 13.38 21.36
N LEU A 15 -6.07 12.99 22.36
CA LEU A 15 -5.93 13.52 23.73
C LEU A 15 -4.65 12.99 24.43
N MET A 16 -4.20 11.77 24.13
CA MET A 16 -2.97 11.22 24.71
C MET A 16 -1.70 11.86 24.13
N ILE A 17 -1.75 12.39 22.91
CA ILE A 17 -0.61 13.09 22.28
C ILE A 17 -0.43 14.49 22.88
N LEU A 18 -1.49 15.14 23.32
CA LEU A 18 -1.47 16.50 23.87
C LEU A 18 -1.03 16.58 25.35
N THR A 19 -0.99 15.48 26.09
CA THR A 19 -0.64 15.47 27.52
C THR A 19 0.81 15.07 27.82
N ALA A 20 1.63 14.78 26.81
CA ALA A 20 2.99 14.27 26.99
C ALA A 20 4.11 15.31 26.79
N LEU A 21 3.82 16.59 26.71
CA LEU A 21 4.85 17.64 26.63
C LEU A 21 4.96 18.39 27.96
N PRO A 22 6.12 18.36 28.66
CA PRO A 22 6.35 19.22 29.80
C PRO A 22 6.59 20.65 29.33
N VAL A 23 5.66 21.54 29.67
CA VAL A 23 5.84 22.99 29.57
C VAL A 23 6.66 23.44 30.77
N THR A 24 7.97 23.45 30.66
CA THR A 24 8.84 24.36 31.44
C THR A 24 10.22 24.47 30.80
N ALA A 25 10.66 25.68 30.63
CA ALA A 25 11.98 26.18 30.29
C ALA A 25 12.14 26.74 28.87
N PHE A 26 11.72 27.99 28.72
CA PHE A 26 12.53 29.03 28.03
C PHE A 26 11.92 30.40 28.37
N ALA A 27 12.29 30.90 29.52
CA ALA A 27 12.25 32.33 29.81
C ALA A 27 13.60 32.71 30.44
N GLU A 28 14.12 33.82 29.95
CA GLU A 28 15.33 34.53 30.36
C GLU A 28 16.61 34.18 29.58
N THR A 29 16.91 34.99 28.57
CA THR A 29 17.99 35.99 28.63
C THR A 29 18.15 36.74 27.30
N ALA A 30 18.19 38.01 27.41
CA ALA A 30 18.87 39.04 26.63
C ALA A 30 17.94 40.03 25.89
N ALA A 31 17.59 41.06 26.64
CA ALA A 31 17.33 42.37 26.05
C ALA A 31 18.67 42.98 25.60
N HIS A 32 18.78 43.26 24.32
CA HIS A 32 19.60 44.36 23.83
C HIS A 32 19.03 44.89 22.51
N GLU A 33 18.81 46.19 22.50
CA GLU A 33 18.22 46.97 21.43
C GLU A 33 18.99 46.88 20.11
N THR A 34 18.28 46.69 18.99
CA THR A 34 18.52 47.44 17.76
C THR A 34 17.27 47.54 16.93
N ASN A 35 16.83 48.78 16.68
CA ASN A 35 15.76 49.14 15.76
C ASN A 35 16.10 48.68 14.35
N ALA A 36 15.29 47.77 13.80
CA ALA A 36 15.05 47.62 12.38
C ALA A 36 13.60 47.15 12.17
N SER A 37 12.85 47.90 11.40
CA SER A 37 11.47 47.60 11.03
C SER A 37 11.40 46.25 10.31
N LEU A 38 11.07 45.21 11.04
CA LEU A 38 10.71 43.93 10.46
C LEU A 38 9.22 43.98 10.09
N HIS A 39 8.95 44.00 8.79
CA HIS A 39 7.66 43.62 8.26
C HIS A 39 7.28 42.26 8.87
N GLU A 40 6.08 42.18 9.45
CA GLU A 40 5.44 40.92 9.84
C GLU A 40 5.28 40.05 8.57
N THR A 41 6.26 39.23 8.29
CA THR A 41 6.11 38.12 7.36
C THR A 41 5.49 37.01 8.18
N THR A 42 4.21 36.81 8.06
CA THR A 42 3.50 35.71 8.73
C THR A 42 4.09 34.38 8.26
N LEU A 43 4.14 33.38 9.12
CA LEU A 43 4.58 32.01 8.79
C LEU A 43 3.90 31.46 7.53
N ASP A 44 2.63 31.87 7.29
CA ASP A 44 1.86 31.59 6.08
C ASP A 44 2.47 32.22 4.82
N GLY A 45 3.10 33.39 4.93
CA GLY A 45 3.79 34.05 3.79
C GLY A 45 5.06 33.29 3.40
N ILE A 46 5.81 32.79 4.37
CA ILE A 46 7.04 32.01 4.14
C ILE A 46 6.67 30.62 3.57
N ALA A 47 5.67 29.96 4.12
CA ALA A 47 5.18 28.67 3.62
C ALA A 47 4.66 28.79 2.18
N ASN A 48 3.90 29.85 1.87
CA ASN A 48 3.41 30.10 0.51
C ASN A 48 4.53 30.43 -0.48
N ASP A 49 5.61 31.10 -0.06
CA ASP A 49 6.71 31.45 -0.94
C ASP A 49 7.63 30.25 -1.21
N ILE A 50 7.85 29.40 -0.20
CA ILE A 50 8.56 28.13 -0.34
C ILE A 50 7.74 27.19 -1.23
N THR A 51 6.43 27.09 -1.00
CA THR A 51 5.51 26.28 -1.84
C THR A 51 5.52 26.76 -3.30
N ARG A 52 5.50 28.09 -3.54
CA ARG A 52 5.58 28.63 -4.91
C ARG A 52 6.94 28.44 -5.58
N GLN A 53 8.03 28.45 -4.85
CA GLN A 53 9.36 28.16 -5.39
C GLN A 53 9.51 26.66 -5.71
N VAL A 54 9.01 25.78 -4.83
CA VAL A 54 8.97 24.34 -5.06
C VAL A 54 8.07 24.01 -6.26
N LEU A 55 6.87 24.60 -6.36
CA LEU A 55 5.96 24.40 -7.50
C LEU A 55 6.54 24.91 -8.84
N ARG A 56 7.35 25.96 -8.85
CA ARG A 56 8.03 26.43 -10.06
C ARG A 56 9.21 25.56 -10.51
N SER A 57 9.82 24.83 -9.60
CA SER A 57 10.85 23.83 -9.90
C SER A 57 10.22 22.52 -10.35
N SER A 58 9.11 22.10 -9.73
CA SER A 58 8.45 20.82 -9.98
C SER A 58 7.70 20.77 -11.32
N GLN A 59 7.20 21.90 -11.87
CA GLN A 59 6.61 21.93 -13.23
C GLN A 59 7.61 21.53 -14.34
N LYS A 60 8.92 21.58 -14.06
CA LYS A 60 9.96 21.04 -14.95
C LYS A 60 10.38 19.61 -14.60
N ASP A 61 10.12 19.15 -13.39
CA ASP A 61 10.61 17.88 -12.85
C ASP A 61 9.54 16.78 -12.77
N GLY A 62 8.24 17.12 -12.83
CA GLY A 62 7.15 16.13 -12.87
C GLY A 62 7.19 15.20 -14.09
N GLU A 63 7.74 15.68 -15.22
CA GLU A 63 8.11 14.80 -16.33
C GLU A 63 9.36 13.95 -16.07
N ARG A 64 10.17 14.30 -15.07
CA ARG A 64 11.50 13.71 -14.85
C ARG A 64 11.50 12.42 -14.07
N ILE A 65 10.59 12.21 -13.13
CA ILE A 65 10.57 11.03 -12.26
C ILE A 65 10.04 9.80 -12.98
N GLN A 66 9.07 9.95 -13.87
CA GLN A 66 8.71 8.89 -14.83
C GLN A 66 9.78 8.72 -15.94
N MET A 67 10.54 9.77 -16.25
CA MET A 67 11.54 9.74 -17.32
C MET A 67 12.81 8.95 -16.96
N GLU A 68 13.24 8.85 -15.70
CA GLU A 68 14.52 8.17 -15.41
C GLU A 68 14.45 6.65 -15.59
N ASN A 69 13.30 6.02 -15.36
CA ASN A 69 13.13 4.60 -15.68
C ASN A 69 12.69 4.35 -17.15
N THR A 70 12.06 5.33 -17.81
CA THR A 70 11.59 5.18 -19.19
C THR A 70 12.56 5.78 -20.23
N ALA A 71 13.52 6.61 -19.82
CA ALA A 71 14.51 7.23 -20.71
C ALA A 71 15.47 6.24 -21.41
N LYS A 72 15.37 4.95 -21.07
CA LYS A 72 16.16 3.87 -21.67
C LYS A 72 15.32 2.81 -22.38
N LEU A 73 13.97 2.98 -22.45
CA LEU A 73 13.10 2.00 -23.09
C LEU A 73 13.04 2.23 -24.59
N ASP A 74 13.28 1.18 -25.34
CA ASP A 74 13.04 1.12 -26.78
C ASP A 74 11.56 0.80 -27.05
N ASP A 75 11.06 1.20 -28.22
CA ASP A 75 9.64 1.00 -28.60
C ASP A 75 9.23 -0.48 -28.62
N SER A 76 10.18 -1.39 -28.71
CA SER A 76 9.98 -2.83 -28.70
C SER A 76 9.97 -3.46 -27.29
N ASP A 77 10.39 -2.71 -26.28
CA ASP A 77 10.45 -3.23 -24.90
C ASP A 77 9.06 -3.50 -24.36
N GLU A 78 8.87 -4.65 -23.72
CA GLU A 78 7.62 -5.00 -23.06
C GLU A 78 7.49 -4.27 -21.72
N VAL A 79 6.32 -3.68 -21.52
CA VAL A 79 5.96 -2.97 -20.28
C VAL A 79 4.57 -3.42 -19.81
N GLU A 80 4.42 -3.63 -18.51
CA GLU A 80 3.11 -3.79 -17.90
C GLU A 80 2.51 -2.40 -17.69
N ILE A 81 1.28 -2.20 -18.16
CA ILE A 81 0.57 -0.94 -18.04
C ILE A 81 -0.76 -1.11 -17.31
N ILE A 82 -1.22 -0.04 -16.69
CA ILE A 82 -2.60 0.11 -16.24
C ILE A 82 -3.28 1.12 -17.15
N VAL A 83 -4.45 0.75 -17.65
CA VAL A 83 -5.32 1.60 -18.49
C VAL A 83 -6.55 1.96 -17.67
N VAL A 84 -6.77 3.24 -17.42
CA VAL A 84 -7.97 3.78 -16.78
C VAL A 84 -8.92 4.27 -17.87
N VAL A 85 -10.14 3.74 -17.84
CA VAL A 85 -11.14 4.07 -18.89
C VAL A 85 -11.91 5.33 -18.53
N ASN A 86 -12.31 5.48 -17.26
CA ASN A 86 -12.91 6.69 -16.71
C ASN A 86 -12.91 6.63 -15.16
N ASP A 87 -13.33 7.72 -14.50
CA ASP A 87 -13.33 7.86 -13.03
C ASP A 87 -14.44 7.09 -12.30
N SER A 88 -15.34 6.39 -13.03
CA SER A 88 -16.44 5.64 -12.41
C SER A 88 -15.90 4.38 -11.73
N VAL A 89 -16.39 4.11 -10.53
CA VAL A 89 -16.16 2.85 -9.83
C VAL A 89 -17.50 2.20 -9.48
N ALA A 90 -17.51 0.89 -9.29
CA ALA A 90 -18.70 0.14 -8.92
C ALA A 90 -18.74 -0.05 -7.41
N ASP A 91 -19.95 0.03 -6.85
CA ASP A 91 -20.26 -0.60 -5.59
C ASP A 91 -20.11 -2.12 -5.79
N PRO A 92 -19.21 -2.81 -5.05
CA PRO A 92 -18.99 -4.24 -5.20
C PRO A 92 -20.26 -5.06 -4.92
N ASP A 93 -21.19 -4.54 -4.12
CA ASP A 93 -22.50 -5.16 -3.87
C ASP A 93 -23.45 -5.04 -5.07
N SER A 94 -23.13 -4.22 -6.06
CA SER A 94 -23.95 -3.96 -7.24
C SER A 94 -23.44 -4.67 -8.49
N ARG A 95 -23.81 -5.94 -8.68
CA ARG A 95 -23.52 -6.69 -9.92
C ARG A 95 -23.87 -5.92 -11.20
N ALA A 96 -24.89 -5.07 -11.16
CA ALA A 96 -25.30 -4.27 -12.30
C ALA A 96 -24.25 -3.21 -12.65
N GLN A 97 -23.67 -2.54 -11.64
CA GLN A 97 -22.62 -1.55 -11.83
C GLN A 97 -21.32 -2.22 -12.29
N VAL A 98 -20.88 -3.30 -11.63
CA VAL A 98 -19.71 -4.10 -12.03
C VAL A 98 -19.82 -4.49 -13.51
N ASN A 99 -20.92 -5.13 -13.91
CA ASN A 99 -21.15 -5.54 -15.29
C ASN A 99 -21.21 -4.35 -16.28
N ALA A 100 -21.64 -3.17 -15.84
CA ALA A 100 -21.66 -1.99 -16.68
C ALA A 100 -20.22 -1.50 -16.95
N LEU A 101 -19.35 -1.48 -15.92
CA LEU A 101 -17.95 -1.11 -16.07
C LEU A 101 -17.18 -2.10 -16.95
N LEU A 102 -17.36 -3.41 -16.74
CA LEU A 102 -16.74 -4.43 -17.58
C LEU A 102 -17.13 -4.31 -19.06
N ARG A 103 -18.40 -3.91 -19.37
CA ARG A 103 -18.79 -3.60 -20.76
C ARG A 103 -18.09 -2.37 -21.31
N THR A 104 -17.90 -1.34 -20.48
CA THR A 104 -17.17 -0.12 -20.87
C THR A 104 -15.71 -0.44 -21.18
N GLN A 105 -15.06 -1.21 -20.31
CA GLN A 105 -13.67 -1.70 -20.51
C GLN A 105 -13.56 -2.52 -21.81
N LYS A 106 -14.48 -3.44 -22.04
CA LYS A 106 -14.52 -4.25 -23.27
C LYS A 106 -14.66 -3.38 -24.53
N SER A 107 -15.44 -2.29 -24.46
CA SER A 107 -15.59 -1.35 -25.56
C SER A 107 -14.30 -0.55 -25.81
N ALA A 108 -13.65 -0.09 -24.74
CA ALA A 108 -12.37 0.61 -24.83
C ALA A 108 -11.28 -0.32 -25.40
N LEU A 109 -11.17 -1.54 -24.89
CA LEU A 109 -10.24 -2.55 -25.37
C LEU A 109 -10.39 -2.81 -26.87
N ALA A 110 -11.63 -2.97 -27.36
CA ALA A 110 -11.88 -3.16 -28.79
C ALA A 110 -11.47 -1.93 -29.65
N GLN A 111 -11.49 -0.72 -29.09
CA GLN A 111 -11.01 0.48 -29.78
C GLN A 111 -9.48 0.54 -29.78
N ILE A 112 -8.85 0.17 -28.66
CA ILE A 112 -7.38 0.06 -28.53
C ILE A 112 -6.85 -0.96 -29.55
N GLU A 113 -7.41 -2.17 -29.57
CA GLU A 113 -7.00 -3.23 -30.51
C GLU A 113 -7.09 -2.79 -31.97
N ARG A 114 -8.16 -2.06 -32.32
CA ARG A 114 -8.32 -1.48 -33.67
C ARG A 114 -7.26 -0.44 -33.98
N ALA A 115 -6.94 0.44 -33.03
CA ALA A 115 -5.95 1.49 -33.22
C ALA A 115 -4.53 0.95 -33.35
N LEU A 116 -4.24 -0.15 -32.67
CA LEU A 116 -2.92 -0.81 -32.68
C LEU A 116 -2.78 -1.87 -33.78
N ASP A 117 -3.88 -2.24 -34.44
CA ASP A 117 -3.96 -3.36 -35.38
C ASP A 117 -3.38 -4.67 -34.77
N THR A 118 -3.60 -4.87 -33.48
CA THR A 118 -3.13 -6.04 -32.74
C THR A 118 -4.04 -6.37 -31.56
N LYS A 119 -3.96 -7.60 -31.09
CA LYS A 119 -4.68 -8.03 -29.89
C LYS A 119 -3.97 -7.55 -28.65
N VAL A 120 -4.76 -7.11 -27.67
CA VAL A 120 -4.31 -6.78 -26.31
C VAL A 120 -5.12 -7.63 -25.33
N GLU A 121 -4.44 -8.44 -24.55
CA GLU A 121 -5.10 -9.30 -23.56
C GLU A 121 -5.02 -8.64 -22.17
N PRO A 122 -6.15 -8.27 -21.57
CA PRO A 122 -6.16 -7.80 -20.20
C PRO A 122 -5.70 -8.90 -19.26
N GLN A 123 -4.76 -8.59 -18.38
CA GLN A 123 -4.29 -9.50 -17.34
C GLN A 123 -5.19 -9.42 -16.12
N ARG A 124 -5.66 -8.24 -15.76
CA ARG A 124 -6.60 -7.95 -14.68
C ARG A 124 -7.59 -6.88 -15.11
N GLN A 125 -8.79 -6.94 -14.56
CA GLN A 125 -9.83 -5.93 -14.75
C GLN A 125 -10.29 -5.43 -13.37
N TYR A 126 -10.30 -4.13 -13.18
CA TYR A 126 -10.59 -3.47 -11.93
C TYR A 126 -11.93 -2.74 -12.03
N THR A 127 -12.75 -2.79 -10.99
CA THR A 127 -14.07 -2.14 -10.99
C THR A 127 -14.39 -1.41 -9.70
N THR A 128 -13.71 -1.74 -8.60
CA THR A 128 -13.99 -1.21 -7.26
C THR A 128 -13.12 0.00 -6.92
N LEU A 129 -11.82 -0.09 -7.15
CA LEU A 129 -10.86 0.97 -6.84
C LEU A 129 -10.58 1.89 -8.04
N LEU A 130 -10.63 1.32 -9.25
CA LEU A 130 -10.58 2.06 -10.50
C LEU A 130 -11.40 1.35 -11.57
N ASN A 131 -11.77 2.06 -12.63
CA ASN A 131 -12.38 1.45 -13.81
C ASN A 131 -11.35 1.29 -14.92
N GLY A 132 -10.78 0.11 -15.02
CA GLY A 132 -9.71 -0.13 -15.97
C GLY A 132 -9.20 -1.56 -15.97
N PHE A 133 -8.06 -1.75 -16.59
CA PHE A 133 -7.41 -3.05 -16.69
C PHE A 133 -5.88 -2.91 -16.79
N SER A 134 -5.17 -3.97 -16.41
CA SER A 134 -3.74 -4.09 -16.69
C SER A 134 -3.51 -4.97 -17.93
N ALA A 135 -2.44 -4.68 -18.67
CA ALA A 135 -1.99 -5.46 -19.81
C ALA A 135 -0.48 -5.32 -20.02
N THR A 136 0.17 -6.34 -20.60
CA THR A 136 1.53 -6.23 -21.11
C THR A 136 1.49 -5.85 -22.59
N VAL A 137 2.19 -4.78 -22.92
CA VAL A 137 2.27 -4.23 -24.27
C VAL A 137 3.69 -3.75 -24.55
N THR A 138 4.03 -3.44 -25.79
CA THR A 138 5.31 -2.77 -26.06
C THR A 138 5.26 -1.30 -25.66
N TYR A 139 6.41 -0.72 -25.34
CA TYR A 139 6.50 0.71 -24.99
C TYR A 139 5.96 1.63 -26.11
N GLY A 140 6.17 1.25 -27.37
CA GLY A 140 5.58 1.93 -28.51
C GLY A 140 4.04 1.89 -28.51
N GLN A 141 3.47 0.72 -28.20
CA GLN A 141 2.01 0.55 -28.04
C GLN A 141 1.47 1.36 -26.87
N TYR A 142 2.15 1.35 -25.71
CA TYR A 142 1.80 2.19 -24.57
C TYR A 142 1.69 3.67 -24.96
N LYS A 143 2.68 4.21 -25.68
CA LYS A 143 2.65 5.61 -26.16
C LYS A 143 1.47 5.91 -27.09
N ALA A 144 1.00 4.92 -27.84
CA ALA A 144 -0.17 5.05 -28.70
C ALA A 144 -1.47 4.98 -27.87
N ILE A 145 -1.57 4.03 -26.95
CA ILE A 145 -2.76 3.80 -26.10
C ILE A 145 -3.13 5.03 -25.30
N ARG A 146 -2.18 5.68 -24.64
CA ARG A 146 -2.40 6.86 -23.80
C ARG A 146 -2.93 8.10 -24.53
N ARG A 147 -3.00 8.06 -25.87
CA ARG A 147 -3.49 9.16 -26.73
C ARG A 147 -4.88 8.92 -27.28
N LEU A 148 -5.48 7.78 -26.98
CA LEU A 148 -6.79 7.41 -27.51
C LEU A 148 -7.91 8.03 -26.67
N ASP A 149 -8.93 8.58 -27.34
CA ASP A 149 -10.08 9.21 -26.68
C ASP A 149 -10.90 8.26 -25.79
N CYS A 150 -10.76 6.94 -25.98
CA CYS A 150 -11.42 5.93 -25.14
C CYS A 150 -10.65 5.59 -23.86
N VAL A 151 -9.50 6.24 -23.64
CA VAL A 151 -8.62 6.05 -22.50
C VAL A 151 -8.52 7.38 -21.76
N GLN A 152 -8.93 7.40 -20.51
CA GLN A 152 -8.75 8.59 -19.67
C GLN A 152 -7.29 8.79 -19.32
N SER A 153 -6.63 7.71 -18.89
CA SER A 153 -5.20 7.70 -18.63
C SER A 153 -4.61 6.30 -18.81
N ALA A 154 -3.32 6.24 -19.08
CA ALA A 154 -2.56 5.00 -19.03
C ALA A 154 -1.15 5.29 -18.53
N PHE A 155 -0.62 4.41 -17.67
CA PHE A 155 0.71 4.53 -17.11
C PHE A 155 1.37 3.15 -16.97
N ILE A 156 2.70 3.15 -16.91
CA ILE A 156 3.48 1.93 -16.68
C ILE A 156 3.33 1.53 -15.21
N SER A 157 3.00 0.26 -14.95
CA SER A 157 2.89 -0.29 -13.60
C SER A 157 4.26 -0.26 -12.92
N PRO A 158 4.46 0.53 -11.84
CA PRO A 158 5.73 0.53 -11.14
C PRO A 158 5.93 -0.78 -10.38
N THR A 159 7.18 -1.07 -10.04
CA THR A 159 7.58 -2.21 -9.21
C THR A 159 8.07 -1.68 -7.87
N PHE A 160 7.55 -2.24 -6.78
CA PHE A 160 7.99 -1.93 -5.43
C PHE A 160 8.95 -3.01 -4.91
N GLU A 161 9.87 -2.62 -4.04
CA GLU A 161 10.86 -3.51 -3.46
C GLU A 161 10.55 -3.82 -1.99
N LEU A 162 11.11 -4.94 -1.50
CA LEU A 162 11.06 -5.27 -0.08
C LEU A 162 11.89 -4.27 0.72
N LEU A 163 11.30 -3.78 1.81
CA LEU A 163 12.00 -2.98 2.79
C LEU A 163 12.41 -3.89 3.95
N PRO A 164 13.72 -4.10 4.22
CA PRO A 164 14.18 -5.01 5.26
C PRO A 164 13.67 -4.60 6.64
N ASP A 165 13.27 -5.59 7.44
CA ASP A 165 12.66 -5.44 8.75
C ASP A 165 13.68 -5.60 9.89
N THR A 166 13.48 -4.88 11.01
CA THR A 166 14.30 -4.97 12.23
C THR A 166 13.45 -5.45 13.41
N ALA A 167 13.59 -6.74 13.74
CA ALA A 167 12.89 -7.39 14.84
C ALA A 167 13.45 -7.00 16.22
N ASN A 168 12.60 -6.50 17.12
CA ASN A 168 12.66 -6.56 18.57
C ASN A 168 11.82 -5.47 19.29
N SER A 169 10.69 -5.09 18.74
CA SER A 169 9.97 -3.85 19.10
C SER A 169 8.80 -4.02 20.06
N ASN A 170 8.26 -5.24 20.27
CA ASN A 170 7.00 -5.43 20.99
C ASN A 170 6.99 -4.81 22.41
N LYS A 171 8.12 -4.85 23.12
CA LYS A 171 8.19 -4.22 24.44
C LYS A 171 8.24 -2.71 24.38
N MET A 172 8.85 -2.15 23.33
CA MET A 172 9.06 -0.71 23.20
C MET A 172 7.81 0.02 22.75
N ILE A 173 7.01 -0.58 21.88
CA ILE A 173 5.72 -0.03 21.44
C ILE A 173 4.57 -0.32 22.41
N GLY A 174 4.85 -0.89 23.57
CA GLY A 174 3.81 -1.29 24.52
C GLY A 174 3.05 -2.55 24.11
N GLY A 175 3.59 -3.34 23.18
CA GLY A 175 2.95 -4.57 22.68
C GLY A 175 2.67 -5.63 23.73
N GLY A 176 3.27 -5.55 24.93
CA GLY A 176 2.87 -6.33 26.09
C GLY A 176 1.61 -5.82 26.80
N SER A 177 1.08 -4.65 26.38
CA SER A 177 -0.07 -4.02 27.04
C SER A 177 -1.42 -4.64 26.65
N TYR A 178 -1.49 -5.51 25.62
CA TYR A 178 -2.72 -6.26 25.33
C TYR A 178 -3.14 -7.14 26.52
N ASN A 179 -2.20 -7.62 27.32
CA ASN A 179 -2.48 -8.34 28.57
C ASN A 179 -3.19 -7.44 29.62
N THR A 180 -3.01 -6.14 29.55
CA THR A 180 -3.62 -5.16 30.45
C THR A 180 -4.85 -4.46 29.88
N THR A 181 -4.93 -4.31 28.56
CA THR A 181 -6.06 -3.65 27.87
C THR A 181 -7.14 -4.62 27.42
N GLY A 182 -6.82 -5.92 27.27
CA GLY A 182 -7.72 -6.95 26.74
C GLY A 182 -7.95 -6.91 25.23
N PHE A 183 -7.27 -5.99 24.49
CA PHE A 183 -7.38 -5.90 23.04
C PHE A 183 -6.36 -6.83 22.39
N THR A 184 -6.83 -7.97 21.88
CA THR A 184 -6.00 -9.03 21.29
C THR A 184 -6.17 -9.17 19.77
N GLY A 185 -6.96 -8.28 19.14
CA GLY A 185 -7.32 -8.39 17.73
C GLY A 185 -8.40 -9.44 17.44
N GLU A 186 -9.16 -9.87 18.46
CA GLU A 186 -10.24 -10.84 18.28
C GLU A 186 -11.30 -10.33 17.31
N GLY A 187 -11.62 -11.13 16.29
CA GLY A 187 -12.57 -10.78 15.24
C GLY A 187 -12.01 -9.88 14.14
N MET A 188 -10.74 -9.48 14.21
CA MET A 188 -10.11 -8.63 13.20
C MET A 188 -9.43 -9.43 12.09
N LEU A 189 -9.45 -8.90 10.87
CA LEU A 189 -8.75 -9.41 9.70
C LEU A 189 -7.58 -8.49 9.36
N VAL A 190 -6.37 -9.04 9.38
CA VAL A 190 -5.14 -8.31 9.03
C VAL A 190 -4.57 -8.90 7.75
N ALA A 191 -4.59 -8.14 6.66
CA ALA A 191 -3.96 -8.54 5.41
C ALA A 191 -2.47 -8.21 5.43
N ILE A 192 -1.68 -9.15 4.94
CA ILE A 192 -0.23 -9.02 4.77
C ILE A 192 0.07 -9.10 3.27
N LEU A 193 0.30 -7.92 2.66
CA LEU A 193 0.70 -7.79 1.26
C LEU A 193 2.23 -7.81 1.21
N ASP A 194 2.80 -9.00 1.01
CA ASP A 194 4.23 -9.23 1.21
C ASP A 194 4.73 -10.41 0.33
N THR A 195 5.86 -11.02 0.68
CA THR A 195 6.47 -12.17 -0.03
C THR A 195 5.77 -13.51 0.18
N GLY A 196 4.63 -13.53 0.86
CA GLY A 196 3.96 -14.74 1.30
C GLY A 196 4.35 -15.15 2.73
N VAL A 197 3.59 -16.08 3.28
CA VAL A 197 3.71 -16.54 4.67
C VAL A 197 3.94 -18.04 4.71
N ASP A 198 4.96 -18.50 5.44
CA ASP A 198 5.07 -19.91 5.79
C ASP A 198 3.92 -20.29 6.74
N MET A 199 2.80 -20.65 6.13
CA MET A 199 1.56 -20.94 6.82
C MET A 199 1.67 -22.17 7.75
N GLY A 200 2.67 -23.04 7.51
CA GLY A 200 2.98 -24.20 8.32
C GLY A 200 3.74 -23.88 9.59
N HIS A 201 4.29 -22.67 9.73
CA HIS A 201 5.09 -22.26 10.87
C HIS A 201 4.30 -22.35 12.17
N GLU A 202 4.96 -22.78 13.26
CA GLU A 202 4.32 -23.00 14.57
C GLU A 202 3.62 -21.75 15.13
N VAL A 203 4.10 -20.56 14.79
CA VAL A 203 3.55 -19.28 15.24
C VAL A 203 2.11 -19.02 14.75
N PHE A 204 1.64 -19.76 13.74
CA PHE A 204 0.30 -19.63 13.18
C PHE A 204 -0.64 -20.81 13.50
N LYS A 205 -0.21 -21.78 14.30
CA LYS A 205 -1.00 -22.99 14.59
C LYS A 205 -2.18 -22.73 15.53
N ALA A 206 -2.07 -21.76 16.43
CA ALA A 206 -3.15 -21.47 17.35
C ALA A 206 -4.29 -20.71 16.65
N ALA A 207 -5.47 -21.31 16.62
CA ALA A 207 -6.67 -20.68 16.07
C ALA A 207 -7.11 -19.49 16.94
N PRO A 208 -7.66 -18.41 16.33
CA PRO A 208 -8.33 -17.35 17.08
C PRO A 208 -9.56 -17.89 17.83
N LYS A 209 -9.89 -17.25 18.94
CA LYS A 209 -11.07 -17.66 19.76
C LYS A 209 -12.38 -17.43 19.01
N SER A 210 -12.47 -16.33 18.26
CA SER A 210 -13.67 -15.94 17.54
C SER A 210 -13.28 -15.52 16.10
N PRO A 211 -13.09 -16.50 15.19
CA PRO A 211 -12.74 -16.19 13.80
C PRO A 211 -13.92 -15.48 13.09
N SER A 212 -13.65 -14.32 12.49
CA SER A 212 -14.66 -13.54 11.75
C SER A 212 -14.83 -14.01 10.32
N LEU A 213 -13.76 -14.52 9.68
CA LEU A 213 -13.79 -15.15 8.37
C LEU A 213 -13.62 -16.67 8.53
N THR A 214 -14.70 -17.39 8.26
CA THR A 214 -14.74 -18.86 8.26
C THR A 214 -14.71 -19.38 6.82
N GLN A 215 -14.43 -20.67 6.65
CA GLN A 215 -14.48 -21.30 5.33
C GLN A 215 -15.86 -21.17 4.66
N GLU A 216 -16.94 -21.24 5.44
CA GLU A 216 -18.32 -21.05 4.97
C GLU A 216 -18.55 -19.62 4.49
N LYS A 217 -18.13 -18.62 5.29
CA LYS A 217 -18.25 -17.22 4.92
C LYS A 217 -17.42 -16.88 3.68
N LEU A 218 -16.18 -17.41 3.57
CA LEU A 218 -15.36 -17.24 2.37
C LEU A 218 -16.06 -17.83 1.13
N ARG A 219 -16.69 -19.01 1.25
CA ARG A 219 -17.47 -19.58 0.15
C ARG A 219 -18.60 -18.65 -0.29
N THR A 220 -19.36 -18.12 0.66
CA THR A 220 -20.46 -17.20 0.36
C THR A 220 -19.96 -15.93 -0.32
N LEU A 221 -18.82 -15.38 0.11
CA LEU A 221 -18.21 -14.20 -0.50
C LEU A 221 -17.80 -14.48 -1.96
N LEU A 222 -17.12 -15.59 -2.23
CA LEU A 222 -16.73 -15.99 -3.60
C LEU A 222 -17.94 -16.24 -4.52
N GLU A 223 -19.06 -16.74 -3.98
CA GLU A 223 -20.29 -16.92 -4.75
C GLU A 223 -21.04 -15.59 -5.00
N THR A 224 -20.74 -14.56 -4.20
CA THR A 224 -21.44 -13.28 -4.23
C THR A 224 -20.70 -12.23 -5.05
N TYR A 225 -19.38 -12.14 -4.93
CA TYR A 225 -18.55 -11.11 -5.51
C TYR A 225 -17.59 -11.68 -6.55
N ASP A 226 -17.15 -10.82 -7.48
CA ASP A 226 -16.15 -11.15 -8.49
C ASP A 226 -14.75 -10.82 -7.96
N PHE A 227 -14.12 -11.79 -7.30
CA PHE A 227 -12.77 -11.64 -6.76
C PHE A 227 -11.70 -11.60 -7.85
N GLN A 228 -10.62 -10.86 -7.60
CA GLN A 228 -9.47 -10.80 -8.51
C GLN A 228 -8.81 -12.18 -8.68
N VAL A 229 -8.74 -12.99 -7.63
CA VAL A 229 -8.21 -14.36 -7.69
C VAL A 229 -8.95 -15.24 -8.71
N GLU A 230 -10.25 -15.02 -8.94
CA GLU A 230 -11.03 -15.76 -9.93
C GLU A 230 -10.72 -15.32 -11.36
N SER A 231 -10.35 -14.05 -11.55
CA SER A 231 -9.89 -13.54 -12.84
C SER A 231 -8.49 -14.08 -13.20
N ILE A 232 -7.65 -14.32 -12.20
CA ILE A 232 -6.29 -14.83 -12.35
C ILE A 232 -6.31 -16.34 -12.61
N ILE A 233 -7.08 -17.10 -11.82
CA ILE A 233 -7.18 -18.56 -11.94
C ILE A 233 -8.65 -18.98 -12.07
N LYS A 234 -9.05 -19.35 -13.26
CA LYS A 234 -10.41 -19.83 -13.51
C LYS A 234 -10.71 -21.10 -12.71
N GLY A 235 -11.86 -21.09 -12.02
CA GLY A 235 -12.32 -22.22 -11.22
C GLY A 235 -11.54 -22.41 -9.92
N ILE A 236 -10.92 -21.36 -9.42
CA ILE A 236 -10.38 -21.35 -8.06
C ILE A 236 -11.53 -21.59 -7.07
N SER A 237 -11.24 -22.28 -5.99
CA SER A 237 -12.26 -22.67 -5.01
C SER A 237 -11.81 -22.34 -3.60
N VAL A 238 -12.76 -22.32 -2.67
CA VAL A 238 -12.48 -22.14 -1.25
C VAL A 238 -11.34 -23.03 -0.75
N SER A 239 -11.28 -24.29 -1.21
CA SER A 239 -10.21 -25.21 -0.78
C SER A 239 -8.82 -24.84 -1.27
N ASN A 240 -8.70 -23.95 -2.26
CA ASN A 240 -7.43 -23.40 -2.70
C ASN A 240 -7.02 -22.16 -1.90
N LEU A 241 -7.98 -21.45 -1.33
CA LEU A 241 -7.80 -20.16 -0.69
C LEU A 241 -7.79 -20.26 0.84
N TYR A 242 -8.60 -21.16 1.43
CA TYR A 242 -8.70 -21.31 2.86
C TYR A 242 -7.65 -22.28 3.39
N TYR A 243 -6.70 -21.81 4.19
CA TYR A 243 -5.68 -22.67 4.80
C TYR A 243 -6.08 -23.14 6.21
N SER A 244 -6.45 -22.21 7.10
CA SER A 244 -6.81 -22.51 8.49
C SER A 244 -7.70 -21.41 9.09
N ALA A 245 -8.21 -21.63 10.32
CA ALA A 245 -8.91 -20.59 11.05
C ALA A 245 -8.03 -19.37 11.37
N LYS A 246 -6.71 -19.53 11.46
CA LYS A 246 -5.75 -18.45 11.66
C LYS A 246 -5.44 -17.72 10.36
N ILE A 247 -5.35 -18.46 9.26
CA ILE A 247 -5.09 -17.94 7.91
C ILE A 247 -6.25 -18.38 7.01
N PRO A 248 -7.41 -17.67 7.05
CA PRO A 248 -8.61 -18.06 6.33
C PRO A 248 -8.59 -17.71 4.84
N PHE A 249 -7.57 -16.97 4.39
CA PHE A 249 -7.37 -16.65 2.98
C PHE A 249 -5.88 -16.60 2.67
N GLN A 250 -5.51 -17.16 1.51
CA GLN A 250 -4.16 -17.10 0.98
C GLN A 250 -4.19 -17.16 -0.56
N PHE A 251 -3.30 -16.38 -1.19
CA PHE A 251 -3.11 -16.41 -2.64
C PHE A 251 -1.80 -15.74 -3.04
N ASP A 252 -1.20 -16.20 -4.15
CA ASP A 252 -0.04 -15.57 -4.77
C ASP A 252 -0.46 -14.74 -5.99
N TYR A 253 -0.56 -13.42 -5.82
CA TYR A 253 -0.88 -12.46 -6.88
C TYR A 253 0.34 -12.21 -7.78
N GLY A 254 1.55 -12.26 -7.21
CA GLY A 254 2.79 -12.00 -7.91
C GLY A 254 3.09 -13.05 -8.96
N ASP A 255 3.15 -14.32 -8.57
CA ASP A 255 3.40 -15.44 -9.48
C ASP A 255 2.11 -16.05 -10.05
N LYS A 256 0.95 -15.54 -9.65
CA LYS A 256 -0.38 -15.91 -10.17
C LYS A 256 -0.71 -17.38 -9.94
N ASP A 257 -0.49 -17.86 -8.72
CA ASP A 257 -0.76 -19.23 -8.37
C ASP A 257 -1.48 -19.39 -7.02
N LYS A 258 -1.67 -20.64 -6.59
CA LYS A 258 -2.46 -20.99 -5.39
C LYS A 258 -1.61 -21.20 -4.15
N ASP A 259 -0.31 -20.98 -4.24
CA ASP A 259 0.63 -21.22 -3.15
C ASP A 259 1.07 -19.90 -2.53
N GLY A 260 0.41 -19.49 -1.45
CA GLY A 260 0.77 -18.29 -0.70
C GLY A 260 2.02 -18.46 0.20
N ASN A 261 2.71 -19.60 0.16
CA ASN A 261 3.98 -19.75 0.84
C ASN A 261 5.06 -18.89 0.16
N PRO A 262 6.08 -18.43 0.91
CA PRO A 262 7.09 -17.52 0.38
C PRO A 262 8.01 -18.16 -0.66
N GLY A 263 8.21 -19.49 -0.65
CA GLY A 263 9.12 -20.17 -1.55
C GLY A 263 10.54 -19.58 -1.48
N GLU A 264 11.09 -19.24 -2.65
CA GLU A 264 12.42 -18.62 -2.77
C GLU A 264 12.42 -17.10 -2.49
N LYS A 265 11.24 -16.47 -2.32
CA LYS A 265 11.09 -15.03 -2.06
C LYS A 265 11.55 -14.62 -0.65
N GLY A 266 11.90 -15.60 0.19
CA GLY A 266 12.43 -15.38 1.55
C GLY A 266 11.35 -15.32 2.63
N SER A 267 11.78 -15.10 3.87
CA SER A 267 10.92 -15.20 5.06
C SER A 267 10.31 -13.88 5.51
N HIS A 268 10.41 -12.82 4.72
CA HIS A 268 10.02 -11.47 5.12
C HIS A 268 8.53 -11.40 5.50
N GLY A 269 7.61 -11.82 4.64
CA GLY A 269 6.18 -11.83 4.93
C GLY A 269 5.80 -12.74 6.12
N THR A 270 6.51 -13.87 6.32
CA THR A 270 6.34 -14.70 7.51
C THR A 270 6.69 -13.94 8.78
N HIS A 271 7.79 -13.19 8.77
CA HIS A 271 8.23 -12.36 9.89
C HIS A 271 7.25 -11.23 10.18
N VAL A 272 6.81 -10.50 9.15
CA VAL A 272 5.80 -9.43 9.26
C VAL A 272 4.49 -9.98 9.83
N ALA A 273 3.97 -11.08 9.29
CA ALA A 273 2.74 -11.72 9.76
C ALA A 273 2.86 -12.19 11.23
N SER A 274 4.03 -12.72 11.63
CA SER A 274 4.26 -13.15 13.00
C SER A 274 4.32 -11.99 13.97
N THR A 275 4.93 -10.87 13.57
CA THR A 275 4.98 -9.63 14.36
C THR A 275 3.58 -9.03 14.54
N ALA A 276 2.76 -9.05 13.49
CA ALA A 276 1.41 -8.54 13.55
C ALA A 276 0.48 -9.43 14.40
N ALA A 277 0.45 -10.73 14.11
CA ALA A 277 -0.61 -11.60 14.63
C ALA A 277 -0.15 -13.02 15.01
N GLY A 278 1.15 -13.25 15.19
CA GLY A 278 1.66 -14.55 15.66
C GLY A 278 1.03 -14.98 16.99
N ASN A 279 0.77 -16.27 17.17
CA ASN A 279 0.17 -16.82 18.39
C ASN A 279 0.68 -18.22 18.68
N VAL A 280 1.74 -18.34 19.46
CA VAL A 280 2.29 -19.64 19.90
C VAL A 280 1.66 -20.16 21.18
N GLY A 281 0.76 -19.39 21.82
CA GLY A 281 -0.01 -19.84 22.97
C GLY A 281 0.74 -20.00 24.29
N VAL A 282 2.07 -20.11 24.31
CA VAL A 282 2.85 -20.46 25.50
C VAL A 282 4.14 -19.64 25.69
N ASN A 283 4.60 -18.90 24.66
CA ASN A 283 5.86 -18.19 24.72
C ASN A 283 5.70 -16.73 24.27
N ASP A 284 5.62 -15.82 25.24
CA ASP A 284 5.43 -14.37 25.01
C ASP A 284 6.52 -13.73 24.12
N ALA A 285 7.66 -14.40 23.93
CA ALA A 285 8.78 -13.88 23.16
C ALA A 285 8.51 -13.82 21.64
N VAL A 286 7.54 -14.61 21.14
CA VAL A 286 7.17 -14.66 19.71
C VAL A 286 5.68 -14.39 19.47
N MET A 287 5.00 -13.79 20.45
CA MET A 287 3.60 -13.40 20.31
C MET A 287 3.50 -12.08 19.55
N GLY A 288 2.66 -12.05 18.53
CA GLY A 288 2.36 -10.84 17.77
C GLY A 288 1.57 -9.80 18.58
N VAL A 289 1.44 -8.59 18.06
CA VAL A 289 0.71 -7.49 18.70
C VAL A 289 -0.79 -7.78 18.81
N ALA A 290 -1.37 -8.47 17.83
CA ALA A 290 -2.77 -8.86 17.76
C ALA A 290 -2.94 -10.38 17.62
N PRO A 291 -2.59 -11.20 18.65
CA PRO A 291 -2.47 -12.65 18.50
C PRO A 291 -3.79 -13.36 18.20
N GLN A 292 -4.94 -12.72 18.43
CA GLN A 292 -6.26 -13.27 18.12
C GLN A 292 -6.82 -12.80 16.76
N ALA A 293 -6.12 -11.92 16.04
CA ALA A 293 -6.51 -11.54 14.68
C ALA A 293 -6.26 -12.71 13.71
N GLN A 294 -7.04 -12.75 12.63
CA GLN A 294 -6.83 -13.64 11.51
C GLN A 294 -5.90 -12.95 10.48
N ILE A 295 -5.12 -13.73 9.79
CA ILE A 295 -4.17 -13.26 8.77
C ILE A 295 -4.73 -13.57 7.39
N ILE A 296 -4.84 -12.55 6.55
CA ILE A 296 -5.14 -12.66 5.13
C ILE A 296 -3.80 -12.60 4.40
N ASN A 297 -3.33 -13.73 3.91
CA ASN A 297 -2.02 -13.86 3.28
C ASN A 297 -2.12 -13.54 1.78
N MET A 298 -1.57 -12.42 1.37
CA MET A 298 -1.57 -11.93 -0.01
C MET A 298 -0.12 -11.76 -0.48
N ASN A 299 0.41 -12.80 -1.14
CA ASN A 299 1.73 -12.72 -1.72
C ASN A 299 1.69 -11.87 -2.99
N VAL A 300 2.28 -10.67 -2.96
CA VAL A 300 2.29 -9.72 -4.08
C VAL A 300 3.65 -9.65 -4.78
N PHE A 301 4.68 -10.29 -4.21
CA PHE A 301 6.01 -10.32 -4.79
C PHE A 301 6.16 -11.44 -5.81
N LYS A 302 6.85 -11.16 -6.89
CA LYS A 302 7.23 -12.15 -7.93
C LYS A 302 8.49 -12.91 -7.50
N SER A 303 8.61 -14.17 -7.87
CA SER A 303 9.86 -14.94 -7.71
C SER A 303 11.02 -14.30 -8.48
N SER A 304 10.73 -13.53 -9.53
CA SER A 304 11.73 -12.74 -10.27
C SER A 304 12.17 -11.46 -9.54
N GLY A 305 11.56 -11.14 -8.40
CA GLY A 305 11.80 -9.94 -7.60
C GLY A 305 10.78 -8.83 -7.82
N GLY A 306 10.54 -8.05 -6.78
CA GLY A 306 9.64 -6.91 -6.77
C GLY A 306 8.15 -7.26 -6.79
N ALA A 307 7.32 -6.29 -6.42
CA ALA A 307 5.87 -6.36 -6.47
C ALA A 307 5.34 -5.32 -7.46
N SER A 308 4.55 -5.73 -8.45
CA SER A 308 3.96 -4.77 -9.37
C SER A 308 2.76 -4.07 -8.75
N TYR A 309 2.52 -2.81 -9.12
CA TYR A 309 1.34 -2.08 -8.66
C TYR A 309 0.04 -2.77 -9.06
N SER A 310 -0.02 -3.43 -10.22
CA SER A 310 -1.18 -4.19 -10.65
C SER A 310 -1.51 -5.37 -9.72
N ASP A 311 -0.48 -6.04 -9.15
CA ASP A 311 -0.67 -7.14 -8.20
C ASP A 311 -1.13 -6.62 -6.84
N ILE A 312 -0.56 -5.49 -6.38
CA ILE A 312 -0.96 -4.80 -5.16
C ILE A 312 -2.42 -4.31 -5.27
N LEU A 313 -2.78 -3.69 -6.39
CA LEU A 313 -4.13 -3.19 -6.64
C LEU A 313 -5.15 -4.33 -6.61
N ALA A 314 -4.85 -5.47 -7.24
CA ALA A 314 -5.71 -6.64 -7.21
C ALA A 314 -5.91 -7.18 -5.78
N ALA A 315 -4.83 -7.23 -5.00
CA ALA A 315 -4.88 -7.65 -3.61
C ALA A 315 -5.70 -6.67 -2.74
N LEU A 316 -5.58 -5.36 -2.96
CA LEU A 316 -6.36 -4.34 -2.24
C LEU A 316 -7.86 -4.42 -2.58
N GLU A 317 -8.24 -4.67 -3.84
CA GLU A 317 -9.64 -4.91 -4.19
C GLU A 317 -10.20 -6.15 -3.45
N ASP A 318 -9.45 -7.25 -3.42
CA ASP A 318 -9.87 -8.44 -2.68
C ASP A 318 -9.89 -8.21 -1.14
N CYS A 319 -9.05 -7.32 -0.59
CA CYS A 319 -9.15 -6.89 0.82
C CYS A 319 -10.51 -6.27 1.14
N ILE A 320 -11.02 -5.42 0.26
CA ILE A 320 -12.33 -4.78 0.43
C ILE A 320 -13.43 -5.84 0.43
N LEU A 321 -13.41 -6.75 -0.54
CA LEU A 321 -14.42 -7.82 -0.66
C LEU A 321 -14.39 -8.81 0.51
N LEU A 322 -13.23 -9.07 1.08
CA LEU A 322 -13.06 -9.90 2.26
C LEU A 322 -13.49 -9.22 3.56
N GLY A 323 -13.63 -7.89 3.54
CA GLY A 323 -13.91 -7.08 4.73
C GLY A 323 -12.70 -7.00 5.67
N VAL A 324 -11.50 -6.81 5.12
CA VAL A 324 -10.25 -6.63 5.86
C VAL A 324 -10.32 -5.35 6.69
N ASP A 325 -9.86 -5.38 7.93
CA ASP A 325 -9.80 -4.21 8.80
C ASP A 325 -8.51 -3.41 8.63
N VAL A 326 -7.38 -4.11 8.43
CA VAL A 326 -6.05 -3.51 8.28
C VAL A 326 -5.29 -4.24 7.18
N ALA A 327 -4.72 -3.50 6.24
CA ALA A 327 -3.77 -4.02 5.26
C ALA A 327 -2.36 -3.47 5.55
N ASN A 328 -1.40 -4.39 5.71
CA ASN A 328 0.01 -4.06 5.93
C ASN A 328 0.78 -4.18 4.61
N LEU A 329 1.50 -3.11 4.27
CA LEU A 329 2.39 -3.02 3.13
C LEU A 329 3.82 -2.72 3.63
N SER A 330 4.58 -3.78 3.90
CA SER A 330 6.01 -3.67 4.27
C SER A 330 6.88 -3.62 3.01
N LEU A 331 6.52 -2.73 2.10
CA LEU A 331 7.14 -2.54 0.79
C LEU A 331 7.14 -1.06 0.43
N GLY A 332 7.92 -0.68 -0.56
CA GLY A 332 7.96 0.69 -1.07
C GLY A 332 9.07 0.88 -2.09
N SER A 333 9.08 2.04 -2.71
CA SER A 333 10.17 2.55 -3.51
C SER A 333 10.89 3.66 -2.76
N GLY A 334 12.12 3.96 -3.12
CA GLY A 334 13.06 4.88 -2.47
C GLY A 334 12.46 6.12 -1.80
N CYS A 335 12.70 7.30 -2.31
CA CYS A 335 12.17 8.54 -1.75
C CYS A 335 10.82 8.86 -2.37
N GLY A 336 9.75 8.81 -1.58
CA GLY A 336 8.41 9.18 -2.02
C GLY A 336 8.24 10.71 -2.05
N TYR A 337 7.67 11.22 -3.11
CA TYR A 337 7.18 12.57 -3.22
C TYR A 337 5.76 12.54 -3.76
N ILE A 338 4.85 13.22 -3.07
CA ILE A 338 3.47 13.39 -3.55
C ILE A 338 3.22 14.85 -3.85
N ASP A 339 2.73 15.10 -5.05
CA ASP A 339 2.11 16.35 -5.45
C ASP A 339 0.61 16.11 -5.59
N TYR A 340 -0.17 16.55 -4.60
CA TYR A 340 -1.64 16.42 -4.60
C TYR A 340 -2.30 17.21 -5.72
N ASP A 341 -1.61 18.19 -6.28
CA ASP A 341 -2.07 18.98 -7.44
C ASP A 341 -1.53 18.43 -8.76
N SER A 342 -0.89 17.27 -8.73
CA SER A 342 -0.29 16.64 -9.90
C SER A 342 -1.33 16.29 -10.95
N GLU A 343 -1.08 16.71 -12.18
CA GLU A 343 -1.81 16.27 -13.37
C GLU A 343 -1.31 14.90 -13.88
N ASP A 344 -0.28 14.31 -13.21
CA ASP A 344 0.25 13.02 -13.59
C ASP A 344 -0.76 11.90 -13.28
N ALA A 345 -1.11 11.14 -14.32
CA ALA A 345 -2.14 10.11 -14.26
C ALA A 345 -1.83 9.00 -13.24
N PHE A 346 -0.56 8.66 -13.08
CA PHE A 346 -0.13 7.64 -12.14
C PHE A 346 -0.31 8.11 -10.69
N THR A 347 0.23 9.28 -10.35
CA THR A 347 0.11 9.88 -9.01
C THR A 347 -1.35 10.04 -8.63
N LYS A 348 -2.18 10.58 -9.53
CA LYS A 348 -3.61 10.74 -9.31
C LYS A 348 -4.31 9.40 -9.07
N SER A 349 -4.02 8.39 -9.89
CA SER A 349 -4.60 7.04 -9.72
C SER A 349 -4.22 6.40 -8.39
N LEU A 350 -2.96 6.58 -7.94
CA LEU A 350 -2.52 6.08 -6.64
C LEU A 350 -3.26 6.76 -5.48
N LEU A 351 -3.37 8.09 -5.52
CA LEU A 351 -4.10 8.85 -4.50
C LEU A 351 -5.55 8.39 -4.42
N ASP A 352 -6.24 8.29 -5.56
CA ASP A 352 -7.63 7.83 -5.64
C ASP A 352 -7.81 6.40 -5.10
N VAL A 353 -6.88 5.50 -5.40
CA VAL A 353 -6.92 4.10 -4.92
C VAL A 353 -6.75 4.04 -3.41
N PHE A 354 -5.80 4.78 -2.84
CA PHE A 354 -5.57 4.77 -1.40
C PHE A 354 -6.73 5.45 -0.65
N GLU A 355 -7.26 6.56 -1.16
CA GLU A 355 -8.45 7.23 -0.62
C GLU A 355 -9.64 6.28 -0.58
N ARG A 356 -9.99 5.64 -1.70
CA ARG A 356 -11.11 4.70 -1.79
C ARG A 356 -10.90 3.46 -0.91
N THR A 357 -9.68 2.98 -0.77
CA THR A 357 -9.36 1.87 0.14
C THR A 357 -9.65 2.28 1.59
N GLY A 358 -9.22 3.46 2.02
CA GLY A 358 -9.53 4.02 3.33
C GLY A 358 -11.02 4.26 3.55
N GLU A 359 -11.73 4.83 2.56
CA GLU A 359 -13.17 5.05 2.59
C GLU A 359 -13.97 3.74 2.72
N SER A 360 -13.49 2.66 2.14
CA SER A 360 -14.09 1.32 2.27
C SER A 360 -13.95 0.72 3.68
N GLY A 361 -13.15 1.36 4.56
CA GLY A 361 -12.95 0.97 5.95
C GLY A 361 -11.68 0.14 6.19
N VAL A 362 -10.83 -0.07 5.18
CA VAL A 362 -9.53 -0.72 5.32
C VAL A 362 -8.48 0.30 5.75
N SER A 363 -7.86 0.10 6.91
CA SER A 363 -6.75 0.93 7.37
C SER A 363 -5.44 0.46 6.72
N LEU A 364 -4.69 1.38 6.10
CA LEU A 364 -3.43 1.07 5.42
C LEU A 364 -2.24 1.36 6.34
N ALA A 365 -1.52 0.34 6.78
CA ALA A 365 -0.26 0.45 7.51
C ALA A 365 0.90 0.22 6.54
N VAL A 366 1.69 1.26 6.28
CA VAL A 366 2.72 1.25 5.24
C VAL A 366 4.08 1.59 5.83
N ALA A 367 5.11 0.81 5.50
CA ALA A 367 6.46 1.06 5.97
C ALA A 367 7.00 2.38 5.43
N ALA A 368 7.53 3.23 6.33
CA ALA A 368 8.12 4.52 5.96
C ALA A 368 9.42 4.38 5.12
N GLY A 369 9.98 3.17 5.04
CA GLY A 369 11.14 2.85 4.23
C GLY A 369 12.45 2.84 5.00
N ASN A 370 13.51 2.43 4.30
CA ASN A 370 14.86 2.30 4.82
C ASN A 370 15.87 3.26 4.15
N ALA A 371 15.43 3.96 3.10
CA ALA A 371 16.24 4.95 2.42
C ALA A 371 16.20 6.27 3.20
N TYR A 372 17.14 6.44 4.11
CA TYR A 372 17.25 7.66 4.92
C TYR A 372 17.58 8.91 4.10
N ASN A 373 18.10 8.74 2.88
CA ASN A 373 18.75 9.80 2.13
C ASN A 373 18.59 9.61 0.61
N ALA A 374 18.03 10.62 -0.07
CA ALA A 374 17.84 10.61 -1.53
C ALA A 374 19.14 10.67 -2.34
N ALA A 375 20.24 11.18 -1.75
CA ALA A 375 21.47 11.39 -2.50
C ALA A 375 22.26 10.12 -2.76
N TYR A 376 22.03 9.12 -1.96
CA TYR A 376 22.69 7.84 -2.13
C TYR A 376 21.64 6.88 -2.64
N GLY A 377 21.61 6.65 -3.94
CA GLY A 377 20.84 5.56 -4.52
C GLY A 377 21.26 4.18 -4.00
N ASP A 378 21.68 4.12 -2.74
CA ASP A 378 22.48 3.07 -2.15
C ASP A 378 21.69 1.86 -1.68
N ALA A 379 20.41 1.97 -1.50
CA ALA A 379 19.56 0.79 -1.47
C ALA A 379 19.76 -0.08 -2.74
N PHE A 380 20.38 0.51 -3.76
CA PHE A 380 20.56 -0.07 -5.10
C PHE A 380 22.02 0.00 -5.62
N GLY A 381 23.00 0.00 -4.74
CA GLY A 381 24.43 -0.01 -5.11
C GLY A 381 24.91 1.30 -5.72
N GLY A 382 24.42 2.41 -5.20
CA GLY A 382 24.38 3.65 -5.86
C GLY A 382 25.60 4.55 -5.77
N LYS A 383 25.58 5.47 -6.68
CA LYS A 383 26.44 6.65 -6.69
C LYS A 383 25.69 7.80 -6.05
N ALA A 384 26.41 8.68 -5.37
CA ALA A 384 25.83 9.92 -4.89
C ALA A 384 25.13 10.67 -6.04
N LEU A 385 23.82 10.89 -5.92
CA LEU A 385 22.98 11.52 -6.93
C LEU A 385 23.01 13.06 -6.81
N ALA A 386 23.33 13.58 -5.61
CA ALA A 386 23.38 15.01 -5.34
C ALA A 386 24.49 15.36 -4.34
N SER A 387 25.04 16.58 -4.46
CA SER A 387 26.03 17.12 -3.53
C SER A 387 25.44 17.65 -2.22
N ASN A 388 24.12 17.82 -2.17
CA ASN A 388 23.38 18.27 -0.99
C ASN A 388 22.13 17.39 -0.85
N PRO A 389 22.26 16.21 -0.20
CA PRO A 389 21.17 15.26 -0.08
C PRO A 389 20.12 15.72 0.91
N ASP A 390 18.86 15.42 0.60
CA ASP A 390 17.78 15.47 1.59
C ASP A 390 17.86 14.25 2.50
N TYR A 391 17.66 14.46 3.79
CA TYR A 391 17.70 13.43 4.82
C TYR A 391 16.33 13.21 5.45
N GLY A 392 16.10 12.04 6.00
CA GLY A 392 14.86 11.70 6.70
C GLY A 392 13.68 11.51 5.76
N LEU A 393 13.91 11.00 4.56
CA LEU A 393 12.90 10.80 3.55
C LEU A 393 12.05 9.56 3.83
N VAL A 394 10.80 9.66 3.43
CA VAL A 394 9.80 8.59 3.54
C VAL A 394 9.60 7.96 2.18
N SER A 395 9.47 6.64 2.15
CA SER A 395 9.25 5.87 0.91
C SER A 395 7.81 6.02 0.43
N GLU A 396 7.60 5.86 -0.87
CA GLU A 396 6.31 5.69 -1.50
C GLU A 396 5.89 4.20 -1.39
N PRO A 397 4.63 3.84 -1.09
CA PRO A 397 3.44 4.69 -0.98
C PRO A 397 3.14 5.20 0.44
N SER A 398 4.06 5.10 1.39
CA SER A 398 3.88 5.56 2.77
C SER A 398 3.67 7.08 2.91
N THR A 399 3.99 7.85 1.86
CA THR A 399 3.74 9.30 1.78
C THR A 399 2.28 9.65 1.49
N TYR A 400 1.43 8.70 1.12
CA TYR A 400 0.02 8.97 0.74
C TYR A 400 -0.83 9.28 1.97
N GLY A 401 -1.77 10.25 1.83
CA GLY A 401 -2.54 10.80 2.95
C GLY A 401 -3.34 9.77 3.75
N GLU A 402 -3.85 8.74 3.09
CA GLU A 402 -4.60 7.66 3.72
C GLU A 402 -3.71 6.54 4.30
N SER A 403 -2.39 6.65 4.14
CA SER A 403 -1.44 5.71 4.71
C SER A 403 -1.06 6.08 6.13
N LEU A 404 -1.12 5.13 7.05
CA LEU A 404 -0.41 5.22 8.31
C LEU A 404 1.06 4.90 8.05
N SER A 405 1.90 5.93 7.90
CA SER A 405 3.34 5.82 7.68
C SER A 405 4.03 5.32 8.94
N VAL A 406 4.62 4.12 8.90
CA VAL A 406 5.24 3.46 10.04
C VAL A 406 6.74 3.51 9.92
N ALA A 407 7.39 4.31 10.79
CA ALA A 407 8.85 4.44 10.85
C ALA A 407 9.44 3.62 11.99
N ALA A 408 10.65 3.12 11.78
CA ALA A 408 11.39 2.40 12.81
C ALA A 408 11.92 3.35 13.89
N VAL A 409 11.84 2.90 15.14
CA VAL A 409 12.45 3.55 16.31
C VAL A 409 13.52 2.63 16.88
N SER A 410 14.72 3.15 17.16
CA SER A 410 15.77 2.39 17.80
C SER A 410 15.39 2.02 19.24
N ASN A 411 15.45 0.74 19.57
CA ASN A 411 15.25 0.24 20.93
C ASN A 411 16.55 0.16 21.75
N GLY A 412 17.65 0.67 21.21
CA GLY A 412 18.95 0.71 21.86
C GLY A 412 19.29 2.09 22.40
N VAL A 413 19.99 2.11 23.55
CA VAL A 413 20.68 3.32 24.00
C VAL A 413 21.84 3.53 23.06
N VAL A 414 21.74 4.53 22.17
CA VAL A 414 22.90 4.98 21.40
C VAL A 414 23.91 5.57 22.41
N LYS A 415 25.00 4.85 22.63
CA LYS A 415 26.12 5.34 23.45
C LYS A 415 27.01 6.23 22.61
#